data_826d3b1e4c27939d44d3f50a497d0954
#
_entry.id   826d3b1e4c27939d44d3f50a497d0954
#
_cell.length_a   1.000
_cell.length_b   1.000
_cell.length_c   1.000
_cell.angle_alpha   90.00
_cell.angle_beta   90.00
_cell.angle_gamma   90.00
#
_symmetry.space_group_name_H-M   'P 1'
#
loop_
_entity.id
_entity.type
_entity.pdbx_description
1 polymer ?
#
loop_
_entity_poly.entity_id
_entity_poly.type
_entity_poly.pdbx_seq_one_letter_code
_entity_poly.pdbx_strand_id
1 'polypeptide(L)'
;MCGIVALISKKLSGFSELELKLFSQALYANALRGIDSTGIFSITKEGNINLIKDNVDANTFLKSNDVKKEFENYYLNSRILVGHNRAATKGNITDKNAHPFLIKDTVLVHNGTIYEHKLLANTETDSEAICSAISEKPYKEVLENISGAFALIFYKANEKKLYVIKNKERPLWIISTNEFDFICSEPKMGEWLYNRIYKKELEAQYFEDLKPYFWNIDSLTEGFSEENPIKEKKNHFFIPNTLQNTSKIYGINKNTLYKNQIIPIYIDFIFKKQDNTYEVLGSNNNYADVTFYYTINTENPPKRDSLVYTKIINIPQQNRIFVEIIPEIIELIGINKTQIIIEKGTTCSKCKKILTEEEDQHSTWINIHTNKSKTILCKSCIKYLKKT
;
A
#
# COMPACT_ATOMS: atom_id res chain seq x y z
N MET A 1 -3.93 3.79 -6.26
CA MET A 1 -4.07 2.34 -5.91
C MET A 1 -3.41 1.51 -6.98
N CYS A 2 -2.71 0.45 -6.61
CA CYS A 2 -2.11 -0.48 -7.60
C CYS A 2 -3.16 -1.23 -8.41
N GLY A 3 -2.75 -1.77 -9.56
CA GLY A 3 -3.56 -2.63 -10.41
C GLY A 3 -2.90 -3.97 -10.67
N ILE A 4 -3.66 -5.05 -10.59
CA ILE A 4 -3.22 -6.42 -10.91
C ILE A 4 -4.03 -6.92 -12.09
N VAL A 5 -3.35 -7.59 -13.02
CA VAL A 5 -3.94 -8.38 -14.09
C VAL A 5 -3.24 -9.72 -14.19
N ALA A 6 -3.98 -10.79 -14.48
CA ALA A 6 -3.36 -12.09 -14.77
C ALA A 6 -4.11 -12.84 -15.84
N LEU A 7 -3.38 -13.67 -16.58
CA LEU A 7 -3.91 -14.69 -17.45
C LEU A 7 -3.33 -16.06 -17.08
N ILE A 8 -4.19 -17.06 -16.99
CA ILE A 8 -3.83 -18.45 -16.73
C ILE A 8 -4.39 -19.28 -17.88
N SER A 9 -3.53 -19.89 -18.70
CA SER A 9 -3.95 -20.69 -19.84
C SER A 9 -4.37 -22.11 -19.42
N LYS A 10 -5.55 -22.52 -19.85
CA LYS A 10 -6.05 -23.89 -19.72
C LYS A 10 -5.66 -24.77 -20.90
N LYS A 11 -4.98 -24.20 -21.90
CA LYS A 11 -4.51 -24.91 -23.10
C LYS A 11 -3.08 -25.39 -22.93
N LEU A 12 -2.77 -26.58 -23.41
CA LEU A 12 -1.40 -27.10 -23.40
C LEU A 12 -0.43 -26.29 -24.28
N SER A 13 -0.95 -25.61 -25.30
CA SER A 13 -0.20 -24.78 -26.24
C SER A 13 0.29 -23.43 -25.69
N GLY A 14 -0.16 -23.04 -24.49
CA GLY A 14 0.10 -21.69 -23.98
C GLY A 14 -0.93 -20.66 -24.44
N PHE A 15 -0.52 -19.40 -24.65
CA PHE A 15 -1.40 -18.31 -25.01
C PHE A 15 -1.50 -18.11 -26.53
N SER A 16 -2.66 -17.64 -26.98
CA SER A 16 -2.85 -17.09 -28.32
C SER A 16 -2.50 -15.60 -28.36
N GLU A 17 -2.30 -15.06 -29.57
CA GLU A 17 -2.08 -13.61 -29.76
C GLU A 17 -3.23 -12.76 -29.23
N LEU A 18 -4.49 -13.25 -29.31
CA LEU A 18 -5.65 -12.54 -28.76
C LEU A 18 -5.62 -12.46 -27.23
N GLU A 19 -5.18 -13.51 -26.56
CA GLU A 19 -5.01 -13.54 -25.12
C GLU A 19 -3.87 -12.61 -24.68
N LEU A 20 -2.75 -12.62 -25.39
CA LEU A 20 -1.66 -11.68 -25.14
C LEU A 20 -2.08 -10.22 -25.38
N LYS A 21 -2.92 -9.99 -26.38
CA LYS A 21 -3.54 -8.69 -26.64
C LYS A 21 -4.48 -8.26 -25.50
N LEU A 22 -5.30 -9.18 -24.97
CA LEU A 22 -6.14 -8.92 -23.80
C LEU A 22 -5.29 -8.52 -22.60
N PHE A 23 -4.25 -9.30 -22.30
CA PHE A 23 -3.33 -9.03 -21.21
C PHE A 23 -2.64 -7.66 -21.33
N SER A 24 -2.07 -7.36 -22.50
CA SER A 24 -1.37 -6.09 -22.74
C SER A 24 -2.30 -4.89 -22.60
N GLN A 25 -3.52 -4.99 -23.14
CA GLN A 25 -4.51 -3.92 -23.03
C GLN A 25 -5.02 -3.75 -21.60
N ALA A 26 -5.16 -4.83 -20.86
CA ALA A 26 -5.56 -4.78 -19.46
C ALA A 26 -4.45 -4.16 -18.59
N LEU A 27 -3.19 -4.51 -18.83
CA LEU A 27 -2.06 -3.91 -18.15
C LEU A 27 -1.95 -2.41 -18.46
N TYR A 28 -2.14 -2.02 -19.74
CA TYR A 28 -2.19 -0.62 -20.13
C TYR A 28 -3.33 0.15 -19.47
N ALA A 29 -4.54 -0.39 -19.46
CA ALA A 29 -5.70 0.25 -18.85
C ALA A 29 -5.54 0.38 -17.31
N ASN A 30 -4.88 -0.57 -16.67
CA ASN A 30 -4.55 -0.51 -15.26
C ASN A 30 -3.58 0.63 -14.88
N ALA A 31 -2.92 1.30 -15.84
CA ALA A 31 -2.16 2.51 -15.58
C ALA A 31 -3.00 3.62 -14.93
N LEU A 32 -4.33 3.60 -15.12
CA LEU A 32 -5.24 4.50 -14.41
C LEU A 32 -5.23 4.29 -12.88
N ARG A 33 -4.70 3.16 -12.41
CA ARG A 33 -4.58 2.83 -10.98
C ARG A 33 -3.18 3.07 -10.42
N GLY A 34 -2.14 2.99 -11.27
CA GLY A 34 -0.76 3.20 -10.85
C GLY A 34 0.16 3.44 -12.04
N ILE A 35 0.97 4.49 -11.95
CA ILE A 35 1.88 4.94 -13.02
C ILE A 35 3.35 4.92 -12.60
N ASP A 36 3.65 4.59 -11.34
CA ASP A 36 5.00 4.74 -10.77
C ASP A 36 5.96 3.64 -11.20
N SER A 37 5.45 2.45 -11.43
CA SER A 37 6.22 1.35 -12.04
C SER A 37 5.30 0.28 -12.60
N THR A 38 5.83 -0.50 -13.55
CA THR A 38 5.14 -1.61 -14.19
C THR A 38 6.05 -2.84 -14.23
N GLY A 39 5.46 -4.02 -14.08
CA GLY A 39 6.21 -5.26 -14.28
C GLY A 39 5.32 -6.45 -14.51
N ILE A 40 5.91 -7.50 -15.05
CA ILE A 40 5.27 -8.76 -15.42
C ILE A 40 6.13 -9.90 -14.92
N PHE A 41 5.50 -10.96 -14.41
CA PHE A 41 6.13 -12.26 -14.37
C PHE A 41 5.35 -13.27 -15.20
N SER A 42 6.06 -14.26 -15.74
CA SER A 42 5.49 -15.37 -16.46
C SER A 42 5.98 -16.70 -15.88
N ILE A 43 5.15 -17.73 -16.01
CA ILE A 43 5.50 -19.10 -15.62
C ILE A 43 5.37 -19.97 -16.87
N THR A 44 6.47 -20.65 -17.21
CA THR A 44 6.49 -21.60 -18.32
C THR A 44 5.76 -22.90 -17.95
N LYS A 45 5.53 -23.77 -18.92
CA LYS A 45 4.94 -25.09 -18.65
C LYS A 45 5.79 -25.98 -17.75
N GLU A 46 7.11 -25.77 -17.73
CA GLU A 46 8.04 -26.45 -16.83
C GLU A 46 8.04 -25.88 -15.40
N GLY A 47 7.35 -24.74 -15.18
CA GLY A 47 7.29 -24.06 -13.90
C GLY A 47 8.41 -23.02 -13.68
N ASN A 48 9.19 -22.69 -14.71
CA ASN A 48 10.24 -21.69 -14.63
C ASN A 48 9.63 -20.27 -14.55
N ILE A 49 10.22 -19.44 -13.70
CA ILE A 49 9.82 -18.05 -13.49
C ILE A 49 10.67 -17.14 -14.36
N ASN A 50 10.03 -16.32 -15.20
CA ASN A 50 10.67 -15.17 -15.86
C ASN A 50 9.99 -13.90 -15.36
N LEU A 51 10.76 -12.82 -15.15
CA LEU A 51 10.21 -11.53 -14.75
C LEU A 51 10.93 -10.38 -15.42
N ILE A 52 10.18 -9.35 -15.74
CA ILE A 52 10.67 -8.06 -16.19
C ILE A 52 9.90 -6.95 -15.48
N LYS A 53 10.58 -5.91 -15.02
CA LYS A 53 9.99 -4.77 -14.34
C LYS A 53 10.82 -3.51 -14.55
N ASP A 54 10.15 -2.35 -14.47
CA ASP A 54 10.79 -1.05 -14.62
C ASP A 54 9.97 0.01 -13.86
N ASN A 55 10.63 1.10 -13.47
CA ASN A 55 10.01 2.24 -12.79
C ASN A 55 9.37 3.23 -13.78
N VAL A 56 8.66 2.72 -14.75
CA VAL A 56 7.92 3.48 -15.77
C VAL A 56 6.45 3.07 -15.81
N ASP A 57 5.62 3.94 -16.38
CA ASP A 57 4.20 3.63 -16.63
C ASP A 57 4.03 2.50 -17.67
N ALA A 58 2.84 1.89 -17.68
CA ALA A 58 2.57 0.74 -18.53
C ALA A 58 2.70 1.03 -20.04
N ASN A 59 2.43 2.25 -20.50
CA ASN A 59 2.56 2.59 -21.91
C ASN A 59 4.03 2.60 -22.34
N THR A 60 4.90 3.22 -21.53
CA THR A 60 6.34 3.24 -21.74
C THR A 60 6.92 1.84 -21.63
N PHE A 61 6.51 1.09 -20.61
CA PHE A 61 6.92 -0.29 -20.37
C PHE A 61 6.62 -1.21 -21.56
N LEU A 62 5.36 -1.25 -22.01
CA LEU A 62 4.93 -2.12 -23.13
C LEU A 62 5.57 -1.77 -24.49
N LYS A 63 6.08 -0.54 -24.64
CA LYS A 63 6.77 -0.10 -25.86
C LYS A 63 8.26 -0.40 -25.84
N SER A 64 8.84 -0.75 -24.70
CA SER A 64 10.26 -1.06 -24.60
C SER A 64 10.62 -2.28 -25.44
N ASN A 65 11.84 -2.29 -25.99
CA ASN A 65 12.30 -3.41 -26.83
C ASN A 65 12.45 -4.71 -26.04
N ASP A 66 12.82 -4.60 -24.78
CA ASP A 66 13.02 -5.79 -23.94
C ASP A 66 11.67 -6.47 -23.63
N VAL A 67 10.64 -5.68 -23.32
CA VAL A 67 9.28 -6.25 -23.12
C VAL A 67 8.74 -6.86 -24.40
N LYS A 68 8.97 -6.22 -25.57
CA LYS A 68 8.55 -6.81 -26.87
C LYS A 68 9.21 -8.14 -27.13
N LYS A 69 10.51 -8.27 -26.85
CA LYS A 69 11.23 -9.55 -26.98
C LYS A 69 10.68 -10.62 -26.03
N GLU A 70 10.30 -10.24 -24.79
CA GLU A 70 9.66 -11.17 -23.87
C GLU A 70 8.32 -11.69 -24.41
N PHE A 71 7.48 -10.81 -25.01
CA PHE A 71 6.25 -11.22 -25.66
C PHE A 71 6.49 -12.19 -26.82
N GLU A 72 7.50 -11.91 -27.66
CA GLU A 72 7.82 -12.73 -28.83
C GLU A 72 8.43 -14.10 -28.45
N ASN A 73 9.34 -14.13 -27.47
CA ASN A 73 10.16 -15.30 -27.21
C ASN A 73 9.59 -16.20 -26.10
N TYR A 74 8.89 -15.63 -25.11
CA TYR A 74 8.53 -16.36 -23.90
C TYR A 74 7.04 -16.43 -23.65
N TYR A 75 6.28 -15.35 -23.84
CA TYR A 75 4.92 -15.31 -23.33
C TYR A 75 3.95 -16.20 -24.09
N LEU A 76 4.13 -16.41 -25.38
CA LEU A 76 3.33 -17.38 -26.14
C LEU A 76 3.42 -18.80 -25.57
N ASN A 77 4.60 -19.19 -25.09
CA ASN A 77 4.86 -20.52 -24.52
C ASN A 77 4.63 -20.59 -23.01
N SER A 78 4.28 -19.47 -22.37
CA SER A 78 3.98 -19.43 -20.95
C SER A 78 2.58 -19.95 -20.68
N ARG A 79 2.36 -20.37 -19.44
CA ARG A 79 1.06 -20.87 -18.95
C ARG A 79 0.38 -19.87 -18.03
N ILE A 80 1.16 -19.00 -17.40
CA ILE A 80 0.70 -17.97 -16.51
C ILE A 80 1.43 -16.67 -16.85
N LEU A 81 0.67 -15.56 -16.91
CA LEU A 81 1.16 -14.20 -16.99
C LEU A 81 0.51 -13.37 -15.88
N VAL A 82 1.30 -12.64 -15.12
CA VAL A 82 0.81 -11.73 -14.08
C VAL A 82 1.48 -10.38 -14.23
N GLY A 83 0.69 -9.35 -14.38
CA GLY A 83 1.13 -7.97 -14.51
C GLY A 83 0.69 -7.10 -13.34
N HIS A 84 1.50 -6.10 -13.03
CA HIS A 84 1.27 -5.18 -11.93
C HIS A 84 1.61 -3.75 -12.33
N ASN A 85 0.73 -2.81 -11.96
CA ASN A 85 0.93 -1.37 -12.05
C ASN A 85 0.97 -0.79 -10.65
N ARG A 86 2.08 -0.19 -10.27
CA ARG A 86 2.31 0.33 -8.93
C ARG A 86 1.84 1.77 -8.80
N ALA A 87 1.10 2.06 -7.74
CA ALA A 87 1.00 3.38 -7.14
C ALA A 87 1.73 3.31 -5.78
N ALA A 88 2.87 3.94 -5.68
CA ALA A 88 3.74 3.82 -4.52
C ALA A 88 3.09 4.42 -3.27
N THR A 89 2.95 3.61 -2.22
CA THR A 89 2.51 4.03 -0.89
C THR A 89 3.63 3.90 0.15
N LYS A 90 4.57 2.97 -0.09
CA LYS A 90 5.75 2.71 0.74
C LYS A 90 6.97 2.44 -0.13
N GLY A 91 8.15 2.90 0.31
CA GLY A 91 9.40 2.77 -0.42
C GLY A 91 9.53 3.74 -1.61
N ASN A 92 10.75 3.95 -2.04
CA ASN A 92 11.07 4.84 -3.16
C ASN A 92 10.59 4.25 -4.50
N ILE A 93 10.40 5.12 -5.50
CA ILE A 93 10.11 4.72 -6.88
C ILE A 93 11.44 4.33 -7.53
N THR A 94 11.73 3.05 -7.52
CA THR A 94 12.94 2.43 -8.08
C THR A 94 12.59 1.05 -8.64
N ASP A 95 13.40 0.52 -9.55
CA ASP A 95 13.22 -0.83 -10.12
C ASP A 95 13.23 -1.91 -9.03
N LYS A 96 14.06 -1.73 -8.00
CA LYS A 96 14.11 -2.64 -6.85
C LYS A 96 12.74 -2.76 -6.18
N ASN A 97 12.05 -1.64 -6.01
CA ASN A 97 10.77 -1.55 -5.32
C ASN A 97 9.55 -1.74 -6.25
N ALA A 98 9.79 -1.95 -7.55
CA ALA A 98 8.74 -2.33 -8.49
C ALA A 98 8.33 -3.80 -8.30
N HIS A 99 7.07 -4.12 -8.55
CA HIS A 99 6.60 -5.49 -8.63
C HIS A 99 6.90 -6.09 -10.02
N PRO A 100 7.03 -7.42 -10.12
CA PRO A 100 6.94 -8.42 -9.06
C PRO A 100 8.20 -8.51 -8.18
N PHE A 101 8.04 -9.07 -6.98
CA PHE A 101 9.16 -9.46 -6.13
C PHE A 101 9.43 -10.96 -6.30
N LEU A 102 10.70 -11.33 -6.48
CA LEU A 102 11.15 -12.71 -6.54
C LEU A 102 12.15 -12.94 -5.40
N ILE A 103 11.82 -13.81 -4.48
CA ILE A 103 12.67 -14.21 -3.36
C ILE A 103 12.69 -15.73 -3.28
N LYS A 104 13.87 -16.32 -3.37
CA LYS A 104 14.06 -17.78 -3.46
C LYS A 104 13.21 -18.36 -4.61
N ASP A 105 12.26 -19.21 -4.27
CA ASP A 105 11.36 -19.92 -5.18
C ASP A 105 9.95 -19.27 -5.29
N THR A 106 9.78 -18.09 -4.71
CA THR A 106 8.49 -17.40 -4.62
C THR A 106 8.51 -16.09 -5.38
N VAL A 107 7.58 -15.91 -6.34
CA VAL A 107 7.32 -14.63 -7.01
C VAL A 107 5.96 -14.10 -6.61
N LEU A 108 5.86 -12.78 -6.35
CA LEU A 108 4.65 -12.17 -5.78
C LEU A 108 4.37 -10.79 -6.36
N VAL A 109 3.08 -10.51 -6.58
CA VAL A 109 2.52 -9.16 -6.72
C VAL A 109 1.50 -8.88 -5.62
N HIS A 110 1.44 -7.64 -5.17
CA HIS A 110 0.59 -7.19 -4.07
C HIS A 110 -0.07 -5.86 -4.39
N ASN A 111 -1.38 -5.81 -4.25
CA ASN A 111 -2.14 -4.57 -4.21
C ASN A 111 -2.66 -4.37 -2.79
N GLY A 112 -2.14 -3.37 -2.11
CA GLY A 112 -2.54 -3.13 -0.73
C GLY A 112 -1.52 -2.36 0.11
N THR A 113 -1.67 -2.48 1.41
CA THR A 113 -0.72 -1.96 2.40
C THR A 113 -0.81 -2.79 3.66
N ILE A 114 0.30 -3.40 4.06
CA ILE A 114 0.43 -4.15 5.31
C ILE A 114 1.10 -3.28 6.35
N TYR A 115 0.50 -3.23 7.53
CA TYR A 115 0.93 -2.31 8.57
C TYR A 115 2.21 -2.78 9.25
N GLU A 116 2.26 -4.06 9.63
CA GLU A 116 3.36 -4.63 10.41
C GLU A 116 4.45 -5.28 9.53
N HIS A 117 4.66 -4.82 8.29
CA HIS A 117 5.56 -5.48 7.33
C HIS A 117 7.00 -5.62 7.85
N LYS A 118 7.49 -4.66 8.65
CA LYS A 118 8.82 -4.74 9.25
C LYS A 118 8.98 -5.87 10.28
N LEU A 119 7.86 -6.41 10.79
CA LEU A 119 7.89 -7.61 11.63
C LEU A 119 8.05 -8.89 10.80
N LEU A 120 7.70 -8.83 9.52
CA LEU A 120 7.88 -9.94 8.58
C LEU A 120 9.33 -9.99 8.09
N ALA A 121 9.86 -8.86 7.62
CA ALA A 121 11.22 -8.72 7.14
C ALA A 121 11.65 -7.24 7.15
N ASN A 122 12.95 -6.97 7.29
CA ASN A 122 13.49 -5.62 7.23
C ASN A 122 13.71 -5.17 5.78
N THR A 123 12.62 -4.80 5.11
CA THR A 123 12.58 -4.35 3.71
C THR A 123 12.05 -2.92 3.58
N GLU A 124 12.24 -2.29 2.41
CA GLU A 124 11.68 -0.95 2.15
C GLU A 124 10.18 -0.99 1.89
N THR A 125 9.69 -2.08 1.30
CA THR A 125 8.28 -2.24 0.93
C THR A 125 7.63 -3.38 1.71
N ASP A 126 6.36 -3.23 1.98
CA ASP A 126 5.55 -4.29 2.60
C ASP A 126 5.37 -5.50 1.67
N SER A 127 5.34 -5.28 0.37
CA SER A 127 5.22 -6.34 -0.64
C SER A 127 6.45 -7.24 -0.66
N GLU A 128 7.66 -6.68 -0.56
CA GLU A 128 8.91 -7.43 -0.44
C GLU A 128 8.93 -8.23 0.87
N ALA A 129 8.47 -7.62 1.97
CA ALA A 129 8.39 -8.30 3.27
C ALA A 129 7.44 -9.51 3.24
N ILE A 130 6.27 -9.38 2.61
CA ILE A 130 5.32 -10.49 2.44
C ILE A 130 5.95 -11.59 1.60
N CYS A 131 6.58 -11.26 0.47
CA CYS A 131 7.25 -12.22 -0.40
C CYS A 131 8.32 -13.00 0.36
N SER A 132 9.16 -12.30 1.13
CA SER A 132 10.18 -12.90 1.98
C SER A 132 9.57 -13.86 3.01
N ALA A 133 8.53 -13.44 3.71
CA ALA A 133 7.89 -14.26 4.73
C ALA A 133 7.23 -15.53 4.12
N ILE A 134 6.53 -15.39 3.00
CA ILE A 134 5.89 -16.52 2.30
C ILE A 134 6.92 -17.48 1.70
N SER A 135 8.11 -17.01 1.30
CA SER A 135 9.18 -17.86 0.80
C SER A 135 9.81 -18.75 1.90
N GLU A 136 9.63 -18.41 3.17
CA GLU A 136 10.22 -19.12 4.31
C GLU A 136 9.20 -19.89 5.14
N LYS A 137 7.94 -19.46 5.13
CA LYS A 137 6.87 -20.01 5.98
C LYS A 137 5.64 -20.38 5.16
N PRO A 138 4.76 -21.24 5.68
CA PRO A 138 3.47 -21.47 5.08
C PRO A 138 2.69 -20.15 4.93
N TYR A 139 2.19 -19.86 3.73
CA TYR A 139 1.53 -18.58 3.44
C TYR A 139 0.33 -18.31 4.35
N LYS A 140 -0.41 -19.36 4.77
CA LYS A 140 -1.54 -19.21 5.69
C LYS A 140 -1.10 -18.64 7.03
N GLU A 141 -0.02 -19.17 7.59
CA GLU A 141 0.55 -18.67 8.84
C GLU A 141 0.95 -17.18 8.71
N VAL A 142 1.57 -16.80 7.59
CA VAL A 142 1.94 -15.40 7.34
C VAL A 142 0.69 -14.52 7.27
N LEU A 143 -0.29 -14.90 6.45
CA LEU A 143 -1.47 -14.08 6.18
C LEU A 143 -2.43 -14.00 7.38
N GLU A 144 -2.51 -15.04 8.21
CA GLU A 144 -3.27 -15.02 9.47
C GLU A 144 -2.65 -14.08 10.53
N ASN A 145 -1.38 -13.70 10.36
CA ASN A 145 -0.64 -12.86 11.30
C ASN A 145 -0.38 -11.44 10.83
N ILE A 146 -0.89 -11.03 9.67
CA ILE A 146 -0.77 -9.66 9.17
C ILE A 146 -2.09 -8.90 9.28
N SER A 147 -2.02 -7.58 9.33
CA SER A 147 -3.16 -6.68 9.23
C SER A 147 -2.94 -5.63 8.15
N GLY A 148 -4.03 -5.21 7.55
CA GLY A 148 -4.03 -4.25 6.45
C GLY A 148 -4.82 -4.74 5.26
N ALA A 149 -4.72 -4.00 4.18
CA ALA A 149 -5.43 -4.27 2.95
C ALA A 149 -4.55 -5.08 2.00
N PHE A 150 -5.06 -6.16 1.43
CA PHE A 150 -4.29 -6.92 0.44
C PHE A 150 -5.14 -7.64 -0.61
N ALA A 151 -4.62 -7.66 -1.83
CA ALA A 151 -4.88 -8.65 -2.85
C ALA A 151 -3.53 -9.15 -3.35
N LEU A 152 -3.31 -10.45 -3.29
CA LEU A 152 -2.05 -11.12 -3.58
C LEU A 152 -2.24 -12.12 -4.72
N ILE A 153 -1.29 -12.12 -5.65
CA ILE A 153 -1.05 -13.23 -6.56
C ILE A 153 0.41 -13.62 -6.40
N PHE A 154 0.65 -14.88 -6.04
CA PHE A 154 2.01 -15.39 -5.88
C PHE A 154 2.13 -16.82 -6.38
N TYR A 155 3.30 -17.14 -6.92
CA TYR A 155 3.64 -18.49 -7.36
C TYR A 155 4.79 -19.03 -6.51
N LYS A 156 4.64 -20.28 -6.08
CA LYS A 156 5.68 -21.03 -5.36
C LYS A 156 6.18 -22.17 -6.26
N ALA A 157 7.42 -22.07 -6.71
CA ALA A 157 7.97 -23.02 -7.67
C ALA A 157 8.15 -24.43 -7.08
N ASN A 158 8.49 -24.53 -5.78
CA ASN A 158 8.58 -25.80 -5.07
C ASN A 158 7.24 -26.53 -4.94
N GLU A 159 6.12 -25.80 -4.93
CA GLU A 159 4.75 -26.33 -4.87
C GLU A 159 4.12 -26.44 -6.27
N LYS A 160 4.72 -25.81 -7.28
CA LYS A 160 4.18 -25.64 -8.64
C LYS A 160 2.76 -25.04 -8.66
N LYS A 161 2.47 -24.12 -7.72
CA LYS A 161 1.14 -23.54 -7.55
C LYS A 161 1.17 -22.03 -7.62
N LEU A 162 0.22 -21.48 -8.41
CA LEU A 162 -0.14 -20.07 -8.35
C LEU A 162 -1.28 -19.91 -7.36
N TYR A 163 -1.11 -19.02 -6.40
CA TYR A 163 -2.11 -18.70 -5.41
C TYR A 163 -2.70 -17.32 -5.65
N VAL A 164 -3.98 -17.19 -5.40
CA VAL A 164 -4.73 -15.92 -5.39
C VAL A 164 -5.48 -15.83 -4.08
N ILE A 165 -5.29 -14.75 -3.36
CA ILE A 165 -6.02 -14.47 -2.11
C ILE A 165 -6.16 -12.96 -1.90
N LYS A 166 -7.27 -12.53 -1.36
CA LYS A 166 -7.53 -11.14 -1.05
C LYS A 166 -8.36 -10.98 0.21
N ASN A 167 -8.39 -9.78 0.78
CA ASN A 167 -9.37 -9.43 1.80
C ASN A 167 -10.40 -8.41 1.26
N LYS A 168 -11.38 -8.07 2.08
CA LYS A 168 -12.51 -7.17 1.72
C LYS A 168 -12.07 -5.78 1.22
N GLU A 169 -10.86 -5.35 1.59
CA GLU A 169 -10.38 -4.00 1.32
C GLU A 169 -9.72 -3.84 -0.06
N ARG A 170 -9.39 -4.95 -0.72
CA ARG A 170 -8.80 -4.94 -2.06
C ARG A 170 -9.56 -5.87 -2.99
N PRO A 171 -10.29 -5.29 -3.97
CA PRO A 171 -11.07 -6.10 -4.91
C PRO A 171 -10.16 -6.86 -5.86
N LEU A 172 -10.57 -8.08 -6.20
CA LEU A 172 -10.01 -8.87 -7.27
C LEU A 172 -11.11 -9.73 -7.88
N TRP A 173 -11.11 -9.87 -9.20
CA TRP A 173 -12.18 -10.49 -9.97
C TRP A 173 -11.60 -11.45 -11.00
N ILE A 174 -12.39 -12.45 -11.39
CA ILE A 174 -12.03 -13.44 -12.40
C ILE A 174 -13.11 -13.53 -13.48
N ILE A 175 -12.69 -13.61 -14.73
CA ILE A 175 -13.50 -14.05 -15.87
C ILE A 175 -12.94 -15.42 -16.28
N SER A 176 -13.72 -16.45 -16.07
CA SER A 176 -13.33 -17.82 -16.37
C SER A 176 -13.93 -18.29 -17.70
N THR A 177 -13.11 -18.86 -18.57
CA THR A 177 -13.50 -19.46 -19.85
C THR A 177 -13.02 -20.89 -19.93
N ASN A 178 -13.36 -21.61 -21.01
CA ASN A 178 -12.82 -22.96 -21.24
C ASN A 178 -11.33 -22.95 -21.64
N GLU A 179 -10.81 -21.79 -22.13
CA GLU A 179 -9.45 -21.69 -22.65
C GLU A 179 -8.48 -21.03 -21.67
N PHE A 180 -8.98 -20.11 -20.83
CA PHE A 180 -8.16 -19.38 -19.88
C PHE A 180 -9.00 -18.77 -18.76
N ASP A 181 -8.31 -18.44 -17.67
CA ASP A 181 -8.82 -17.56 -16.61
C ASP A 181 -8.16 -16.20 -16.73
N PHE A 182 -8.97 -15.13 -16.68
CA PHE A 182 -8.52 -13.74 -16.70
C PHE A 182 -8.86 -13.06 -15.37
N ILE A 183 -7.85 -12.60 -14.65
CA ILE A 183 -7.97 -11.94 -13.34
C ILE A 183 -7.68 -10.45 -13.50
N CYS A 184 -8.48 -9.61 -12.87
CA CYS A 184 -8.29 -8.16 -12.88
C CYS A 184 -8.78 -7.49 -11.58
N SER A 185 -8.16 -6.35 -11.25
CA SER A 185 -8.56 -5.54 -10.10
C SER A 185 -9.84 -4.73 -10.36
N GLU A 186 -10.21 -4.48 -11.63
CA GLU A 186 -11.38 -3.70 -12.03
C GLU A 186 -12.31 -4.52 -12.94
N PRO A 187 -13.48 -4.97 -12.42
CA PRO A 187 -14.33 -5.89 -13.17
C PRO A 187 -14.88 -5.26 -14.46
N LYS A 188 -15.39 -4.04 -14.39
CA LYS A 188 -15.99 -3.37 -15.56
C LYS A 188 -14.99 -3.10 -16.68
N MET A 189 -13.75 -2.83 -16.35
CA MET A 189 -12.66 -2.73 -17.31
C MET A 189 -12.36 -4.10 -17.92
N GLY A 190 -12.27 -5.14 -17.11
CA GLY A 190 -12.03 -6.52 -17.56
C GLY A 190 -13.14 -7.02 -18.50
N GLU A 191 -14.39 -6.87 -18.11
CA GLU A 191 -15.58 -7.22 -18.92
C GLU A 191 -15.60 -6.47 -20.26
N TRP A 192 -15.35 -5.15 -20.23
CA TRP A 192 -15.31 -4.33 -21.43
C TRP A 192 -14.19 -4.75 -22.40
N LEU A 193 -12.98 -5.01 -21.89
CA LEU A 193 -11.86 -5.47 -22.71
C LEU A 193 -12.12 -6.84 -23.29
N TYR A 194 -12.65 -7.77 -22.50
CA TYR A 194 -13.01 -9.10 -22.96
C TYR A 194 -14.06 -9.03 -24.09
N ASN A 195 -15.16 -8.31 -23.86
CA ASN A 195 -16.21 -8.11 -24.87
C ASN A 195 -15.66 -7.48 -26.16
N ARG A 196 -14.83 -6.45 -26.03
CA ARG A 196 -14.23 -5.76 -27.17
C ARG A 196 -13.38 -6.69 -28.04
N ILE A 197 -12.65 -7.61 -27.44
CA ILE A 197 -11.71 -8.52 -28.13
C ILE A 197 -12.43 -9.76 -28.66
N TYR A 198 -13.24 -10.39 -27.83
CA TYR A 198 -13.87 -11.68 -28.16
C TYR A 198 -15.29 -11.56 -28.71
N LYS A 199 -15.89 -10.36 -28.67
CA LYS A 199 -17.28 -10.12 -29.09
C LYS A 199 -18.30 -10.98 -28.33
N LYS A 200 -18.01 -11.26 -27.06
CA LYS A 200 -18.83 -12.04 -26.13
C LYS A 200 -18.92 -11.31 -24.81
N GLU A 201 -20.10 -11.33 -24.22
CA GLU A 201 -20.33 -10.78 -22.89
C GLU A 201 -20.10 -11.87 -21.85
N LEU A 202 -19.26 -11.59 -20.86
CA LEU A 202 -19.04 -12.40 -19.67
C LEU A 202 -18.97 -11.46 -18.47
N GLU A 203 -19.59 -11.88 -17.39
CA GLU A 203 -19.51 -11.18 -16.11
C GLU A 203 -18.32 -11.69 -15.30
N ALA A 204 -17.62 -10.75 -14.67
CA ALA A 204 -16.54 -11.08 -13.77
C ALA A 204 -17.12 -11.55 -12.43
N GLN A 205 -16.56 -12.65 -11.90
CA GLN A 205 -16.90 -13.19 -10.60
C GLN A 205 -15.93 -12.65 -9.53
N TYR A 206 -16.44 -12.39 -8.36
CA TYR A 206 -15.66 -11.88 -7.25
C TYR A 206 -14.97 -13.00 -6.49
N PHE A 207 -13.68 -12.88 -6.21
CA PHE A 207 -13.00 -13.79 -5.29
C PHE A 207 -13.50 -13.55 -3.87
N GLU A 208 -13.87 -14.60 -3.17
CA GLU A 208 -14.29 -14.50 -1.77
C GLU A 208 -13.16 -14.00 -0.86
N ASP A 209 -13.54 -13.26 0.17
CA ASP A 209 -12.59 -12.70 1.12
C ASP A 209 -11.89 -13.80 1.92
N LEU A 210 -10.56 -13.68 2.01
CA LEU A 210 -9.71 -14.59 2.79
C LEU A 210 -9.75 -16.06 2.36
N LYS A 211 -10.38 -16.37 1.22
CA LYS A 211 -10.42 -17.71 0.64
C LYS A 211 -9.29 -17.85 -0.37
N PRO A 212 -8.36 -18.78 -0.16
CA PRO A 212 -7.30 -19.04 -1.12
C PRO A 212 -7.83 -19.80 -2.33
N TYR A 213 -7.46 -19.36 -3.50
CA TYR A 213 -7.64 -20.05 -4.77
C TYR A 213 -6.27 -20.39 -5.32
N PHE A 214 -6.12 -21.55 -5.96
CA PHE A 214 -4.86 -21.92 -6.55
C PHE A 214 -4.99 -22.69 -7.87
N TRP A 215 -4.01 -22.53 -8.74
CA TRP A 215 -3.83 -23.27 -9.99
C TRP A 215 -2.56 -24.09 -9.87
N ASN A 216 -2.65 -25.37 -10.15
CA ASN A 216 -1.48 -26.24 -10.26
C ASN A 216 -0.98 -26.23 -11.70
N ILE A 217 0.32 -25.96 -11.91
CA ILE A 217 0.93 -25.90 -13.25
C ILE A 217 0.77 -27.24 -14.00
N ASP A 218 0.84 -28.35 -13.30
CA ASP A 218 0.76 -29.68 -13.91
C ASP A 218 -0.69 -30.04 -14.33
N SER A 219 -1.73 -29.33 -13.82
CA SER A 219 -3.15 -29.58 -14.12
C SER A 219 -3.96 -28.33 -14.43
N LEU A 220 -3.38 -27.33 -15.08
CA LEU A 220 -4.06 -26.06 -15.42
C LEU A 220 -5.34 -26.23 -16.24
N THR A 221 -5.46 -27.31 -17.01
CA THR A 221 -6.67 -27.65 -17.77
C THR A 221 -7.90 -27.89 -16.89
N GLU A 222 -7.70 -28.25 -15.62
CA GLU A 222 -8.75 -28.45 -14.63
C GLU A 222 -9.27 -27.13 -14.04
N GLY A 223 -8.57 -26.02 -14.30
CA GLY A 223 -8.86 -24.71 -13.73
C GLY A 223 -8.30 -24.56 -12.31
N PHE A 224 -8.95 -23.74 -11.50
CA PHE A 224 -8.52 -23.49 -10.12
C PHE A 224 -9.21 -24.44 -9.14
N SER A 225 -8.52 -24.64 -8.02
CA SER A 225 -9.06 -25.26 -6.82
C SER A 225 -9.14 -24.24 -5.69
N GLU A 226 -9.90 -24.56 -4.66
CA GLU A 226 -10.14 -23.69 -3.53
C GLU A 226 -9.67 -24.35 -2.23
N GLU A 227 -9.24 -23.53 -1.29
CA GLU A 227 -8.94 -23.98 0.06
C GLU A 227 -9.90 -23.34 1.09
N ASN A 228 -9.94 -23.88 2.29
CA ASN A 228 -10.70 -23.28 3.36
C ASN A 228 -10.21 -21.86 3.65
N PRO A 229 -11.13 -20.90 3.88
CA PRO A 229 -10.76 -19.53 4.21
C PRO A 229 -9.79 -19.48 5.39
N ILE A 230 -8.80 -18.59 5.29
CA ILE A 230 -7.91 -18.29 6.40
C ILE A 230 -8.66 -17.46 7.45
N LYS A 231 -8.22 -17.56 8.68
CA LYS A 231 -8.79 -16.74 9.75
C LYS A 231 -8.32 -15.30 9.59
N GLU A 232 -9.28 -14.38 9.49
CA GLU A 232 -8.92 -12.97 9.61
C GLU A 232 -8.30 -12.76 11.00
N LYS A 233 -7.10 -12.17 11.03
CA LYS A 233 -6.57 -11.67 12.27
C LYS A 233 -7.61 -10.69 12.82
N LYS A 234 -8.41 -11.14 13.76
CA LYS A 234 -9.28 -10.20 14.50
C LYS A 234 -8.35 -9.10 14.97
N ASN A 235 -8.67 -7.86 14.65
CA ASN A 235 -7.89 -6.66 15.01
C ASN A 235 -7.78 -6.47 16.54
N HIS A 236 -7.43 -7.52 17.27
CA HIS A 236 -6.63 -7.40 18.45
C HIS A 236 -5.22 -7.17 17.90
N PHE A 237 -4.79 -5.97 17.93
CA PHE A 237 -3.41 -5.61 17.68
C PHE A 237 -2.51 -6.45 18.61
N PHE A 238 -2.26 -7.68 18.21
CA PHE A 238 -1.43 -8.60 18.96
C PHE A 238 0.01 -8.24 18.63
N ILE A 239 0.67 -7.56 19.56
CA ILE A 239 2.11 -7.44 19.53
C ILE A 239 2.63 -8.75 20.12
N PRO A 240 3.38 -9.56 19.34
CA PRO A 240 4.01 -10.76 19.90
C PRO A 240 4.87 -10.40 21.11
N ASN A 241 4.84 -11.22 22.15
CA ASN A 241 5.66 -11.06 23.36
C ASN A 241 7.18 -10.98 23.08
N THR A 242 7.61 -11.39 21.87
CA THR A 242 9.00 -11.25 21.39
C THR A 242 9.44 -9.80 21.21
N LEU A 243 8.51 -8.82 21.11
CA LEU A 243 8.85 -7.39 21.02
C LEU A 243 9.15 -6.73 22.37
N GLN A 244 9.01 -7.42 23.48
CA GLN A 244 9.45 -6.89 24.77
C GLN A 244 10.97 -6.64 24.82
N ASN A 245 11.76 -7.30 23.97
CA ASN A 245 13.21 -7.15 23.88
C ASN A 245 13.70 -6.31 22.70
N THR A 246 12.86 -5.88 21.75
CA THR A 246 13.30 -5.12 20.56
C THR A 246 13.49 -3.63 20.82
N SER A 247 13.09 -3.10 21.98
CA SER A 247 13.41 -1.72 22.38
C SER A 247 14.93 -1.41 22.41
N LYS A 248 15.77 -2.44 22.39
CA LYS A 248 17.23 -2.30 22.28
C LYS A 248 17.77 -2.28 20.84
N ILE A 249 17.00 -2.71 19.84
CA ILE A 249 17.50 -2.93 18.47
C ILE A 249 17.28 -1.72 17.55
N TYR A 250 16.30 -0.86 17.82
CA TYR A 250 15.91 0.20 16.89
C TYR A 250 16.08 1.62 17.42
N GLY A 251 17.01 1.91 18.28
CA GLY A 251 17.42 3.29 18.56
C GLY A 251 16.31 4.35 18.78
N ILE A 252 15.06 3.90 19.02
CA ILE A 252 13.94 4.80 19.30
C ILE A 252 14.21 5.40 20.67
N ASN A 253 14.59 6.65 20.68
CA ASN A 253 14.75 7.38 21.91
C ASN A 253 13.36 7.71 22.47
N LYS A 254 12.72 6.72 23.15
CA LYS A 254 11.42 6.88 23.83
C LYS A 254 11.43 8.01 24.85
N ASN A 255 12.62 8.48 25.25
CA ASN A 255 12.81 9.56 26.20
C ASN A 255 12.42 10.94 25.67
N THR A 256 12.04 11.05 24.38
CA THR A 256 11.66 12.32 23.78
C THR A 256 10.15 12.56 23.74
N LEU A 257 9.33 11.51 23.92
CA LEU A 257 7.87 11.65 23.95
C LEU A 257 7.34 11.60 25.39
N TYR A 258 6.44 12.53 25.73
CA TYR A 258 5.86 12.60 27.07
C TYR A 258 4.35 12.91 27.00
N LYS A 259 3.64 12.49 28.03
CA LYS A 259 2.20 12.77 28.19
C LYS A 259 1.93 14.28 28.16
N ASN A 260 0.85 14.67 27.52
CA ASN A 260 0.43 16.06 27.26
C ASN A 260 1.30 16.81 26.23
N GLN A 261 2.26 16.16 25.58
CA GLN A 261 2.97 16.76 24.45
C GLN A 261 2.02 16.95 23.28
N ILE A 262 2.09 18.12 22.64
CA ILE A 262 1.39 18.38 21.39
C ILE A 262 2.30 18.00 20.23
N ILE A 263 1.78 17.18 19.32
CA ILE A 263 2.52 16.69 18.17
C ILE A 263 1.64 16.70 16.91
N PRO A 264 2.14 17.21 15.79
CA PRO A 264 1.46 17.05 14.51
C PRO A 264 1.60 15.61 14.03
N ILE A 265 0.51 15.03 13.54
CA ILE A 265 0.52 13.73 12.88
C ILE A 265 -0.14 13.80 11.52
N TYR A 266 0.35 13.02 10.57
CA TYR A 266 -0.32 12.78 9.31
C TYR A 266 -1.32 11.65 9.49
N ILE A 267 -2.51 11.80 8.94
CA ILE A 267 -3.56 10.79 8.99
C ILE A 267 -3.28 9.76 7.91
N ASP A 268 -2.83 8.58 8.31
CA ASP A 268 -2.54 7.48 7.40
C ASP A 268 -3.80 6.66 7.09
N PHE A 269 -4.63 6.39 8.12
CA PHE A 269 -5.82 5.54 8.00
C PHE A 269 -6.97 6.03 8.86
N ILE A 270 -8.18 5.83 8.32
CA ILE A 270 -9.44 6.15 9.00
C ILE A 270 -10.38 4.97 8.82
N PHE A 271 -10.82 4.40 9.92
CA PHE A 271 -11.75 3.27 9.94
C PHE A 271 -13.06 3.69 10.57
N LYS A 272 -14.14 3.66 9.80
CA LYS A 272 -15.48 3.90 10.34
C LYS A 272 -15.92 2.70 11.16
N LYS A 273 -16.33 2.95 12.40
CA LYS A 273 -17.06 2.02 13.27
C LYS A 273 -18.56 2.31 13.23
N GLN A 274 -19.31 1.76 14.17
CA GLN A 274 -20.71 2.08 14.35
C GLN A 274 -20.89 3.51 14.87
N ASP A 275 -22.04 4.12 14.64
CA ASP A 275 -22.47 5.39 15.26
C ASP A 275 -21.54 6.59 15.03
N ASN A 276 -21.08 6.81 13.79
CA ASN A 276 -20.19 7.93 13.45
C ASN A 276 -18.87 7.97 14.25
N THR A 277 -18.50 6.85 14.85
CA THR A 277 -17.21 6.67 15.50
C THR A 277 -16.17 6.21 14.47
N TYR A 278 -14.99 6.83 14.51
CA TYR A 278 -13.86 6.50 13.64
C TYR A 278 -12.64 6.18 14.47
N GLU A 279 -11.93 5.13 14.08
CA GLU A 279 -10.56 4.87 14.53
C GLU A 279 -9.61 5.47 13.53
N VAL A 280 -8.64 6.23 14.01
CA VAL A 280 -7.68 6.94 13.18
C VAL A 280 -6.27 6.54 13.59
N LEU A 281 -5.47 6.21 12.58
CA LEU A 281 -4.05 5.94 12.72
C LEU A 281 -3.28 7.03 12.00
N GLY A 282 -2.23 7.51 12.64
CA GLY A 282 -1.38 8.53 12.05
C GLY A 282 0.10 8.29 12.34
N SER A 283 0.93 8.95 11.58
CA SER A 283 2.39 8.90 11.67
C SER A 283 2.99 10.30 11.80
N ASN A 284 4.24 10.33 12.23
CA ASN A 284 5.05 11.55 12.27
C ASN A 284 6.46 11.23 11.81
N ASN A 285 6.99 12.01 10.88
CA ASN A 285 8.30 11.75 10.26
C ASN A 285 9.48 11.72 11.24
N ASN A 286 9.36 12.40 12.38
CA ASN A 286 10.39 12.38 13.42
C ASN A 286 10.32 11.14 14.30
N TYR A 287 9.27 10.35 14.18
CA TYR A 287 8.98 9.16 14.96
C TYR A 287 8.51 8.02 14.06
N ALA A 288 9.31 7.68 13.07
CA ALA A 288 8.95 6.79 11.96
C ALA A 288 8.44 5.40 12.40
N ASP A 289 8.86 4.92 13.58
CA ASP A 289 8.48 3.61 14.10
C ASP A 289 7.33 3.67 15.12
N VAL A 290 6.69 4.84 15.26
CA VAL A 290 5.60 5.06 16.22
C VAL A 290 4.31 5.31 15.48
N THR A 291 3.27 4.55 15.84
CA THR A 291 1.90 4.79 15.36
C THR A 291 1.12 5.56 16.41
N PHE A 292 0.54 6.68 16.00
CA PHE A 292 -0.36 7.49 16.81
C PHE A 292 -1.80 7.02 16.57
N TYR A 293 -2.52 6.78 17.64
CA TYR A 293 -3.84 6.19 17.60
C TYR A 293 -4.84 7.04 18.38
N TYR A 294 -6.00 7.30 17.77
CA TYR A 294 -7.12 7.90 18.47
C TYR A 294 -8.48 7.44 17.92
N THR A 295 -9.51 7.59 18.75
CA THR A 295 -10.89 7.36 18.37
C THR A 295 -11.62 8.70 18.43
N ILE A 296 -12.40 9.01 17.40
CA ILE A 296 -13.20 10.22 17.34
C ILE A 296 -14.63 9.88 16.98
N ASN A 297 -15.60 10.52 17.66
CA ASN A 297 -17.00 10.49 17.29
C ASN A 297 -17.33 11.85 16.65
N THR A 298 -17.62 11.84 15.35
CA THR A 298 -17.88 13.07 14.58
C THR A 298 -18.63 12.77 13.29
N GLU A 299 -19.43 13.73 12.84
CA GLU A 299 -20.04 13.68 11.50
C GLU A 299 -19.03 13.99 10.39
N ASN A 300 -17.97 14.75 10.71
CA ASN A 300 -16.94 15.17 9.77
C ASN A 300 -15.56 14.62 10.19
N PRO A 301 -15.23 13.39 9.84
CA PRO A 301 -13.92 12.83 10.18
C PRO A 301 -12.79 13.55 9.44
N PRO A 302 -11.58 13.58 10.02
CA PRO A 302 -10.42 14.12 9.34
C PRO A 302 -10.19 13.38 8.02
N LYS A 303 -9.60 14.06 7.05
CA LYS A 303 -9.30 13.44 5.75
C LYS A 303 -7.98 12.65 5.85
N ARG A 304 -7.90 11.54 5.11
CA ARG A 304 -6.63 10.86 4.91
C ARG A 304 -5.60 11.82 4.29
N ASP A 305 -4.34 11.63 4.60
CA ASP A 305 -3.20 12.48 4.19
C ASP A 305 -3.28 13.92 4.69
N SER A 306 -4.19 14.22 5.62
CA SER A 306 -4.23 15.51 6.30
C SER A 306 -3.33 15.55 7.52
N LEU A 307 -2.76 16.71 7.80
CA LEU A 307 -2.00 16.98 9.01
C LEU A 307 -2.96 17.47 10.10
N VAL A 308 -2.96 16.80 11.24
CA VAL A 308 -3.72 17.21 12.42
C VAL A 308 -2.78 17.36 13.63
N TYR A 309 -3.12 18.28 14.52
CA TYR A 309 -2.40 18.42 15.78
C TYR A 309 -3.10 17.57 16.84
N THR A 310 -2.30 16.83 17.58
CA THR A 310 -2.77 15.92 18.60
C THR A 310 -2.00 16.12 19.90
N LYS A 311 -2.66 15.75 20.99
CA LYS A 311 -2.06 15.74 22.33
C LYS A 311 -1.90 14.30 22.79
N ILE A 312 -0.72 13.95 23.24
CA ILE A 312 -0.44 12.62 23.76
C ILE A 312 -1.16 12.42 25.08
N ILE A 313 -2.10 11.50 25.12
CA ILE A 313 -2.87 11.16 26.34
C ILE A 313 -2.29 9.96 27.10
N ASN A 314 -1.69 9.02 26.39
CA ASN A 314 -1.08 7.85 26.99
C ASN A 314 0.07 7.32 26.14
N ILE A 315 1.15 6.89 26.80
CA ILE A 315 2.33 6.26 26.21
C ILE A 315 2.47 4.88 26.85
N PRO A 316 1.84 3.84 26.32
CA PRO A 316 2.04 2.49 26.82
C PRO A 316 3.46 2.03 26.51
N GLN A 317 3.91 0.95 27.15
CA GLN A 317 5.27 0.40 26.95
C GLN A 317 5.54 -0.12 25.52
N GLN A 318 4.52 -0.09 24.64
CA GLN A 318 4.53 -0.58 23.27
C GLN A 318 4.60 0.59 22.27
N ASN A 319 4.92 0.32 20.99
CA ASN A 319 5.08 1.34 19.93
C ASN A 319 3.77 2.05 19.49
N ARG A 320 2.77 2.05 20.36
CA ARG A 320 1.51 2.78 20.16
C ARG A 320 1.41 3.91 21.13
N ILE A 321 1.06 5.06 20.60
CA ILE A 321 0.83 6.27 21.39
C ILE A 321 -0.61 6.66 21.19
N PHE A 322 -1.36 6.72 22.29
CA PHE A 322 -2.72 7.22 22.26
C PHE A 322 -2.69 8.73 22.33
N VAL A 323 -3.38 9.35 21.38
CA VAL A 323 -3.49 10.78 21.25
C VAL A 323 -4.95 11.20 21.18
N GLU A 324 -5.23 12.47 21.45
CA GLU A 324 -6.50 13.12 21.16
C GLU A 324 -6.27 14.27 20.19
N ILE A 325 -7.21 14.52 19.28
CA ILE A 325 -7.18 15.70 18.43
C ILE A 325 -7.47 16.93 19.29
N ILE A 326 -6.74 18.00 19.02
CA ILE A 326 -7.00 19.31 19.61
C ILE A 326 -7.79 20.12 18.57
N PRO A 327 -9.14 20.25 18.72
CA PRO A 327 -10.00 20.93 17.75
C PRO A 327 -9.60 22.39 17.53
N GLU A 328 -9.18 23.07 18.58
CA GLU A 328 -8.78 24.48 18.58
C GLU A 328 -7.59 24.76 17.64
N ILE A 329 -6.72 23.78 17.40
CA ILE A 329 -5.59 23.94 16.48
C ILE A 329 -6.00 23.70 15.03
N ILE A 330 -7.05 22.93 14.77
CA ILE A 330 -7.64 22.79 13.42
C ILE A 330 -8.21 24.14 12.97
N GLU A 331 -8.80 24.92 13.86
CA GLU A 331 -9.28 26.29 13.58
C GLU A 331 -8.13 27.30 13.40
N LEU A 332 -6.99 27.12 14.07
CA LEU A 332 -5.80 27.97 13.89
C LEU A 332 -5.11 27.81 12.52
N ILE A 333 -5.28 26.69 11.85
CA ILE A 333 -4.89 26.51 10.43
C ILE A 333 -5.90 27.20 9.49
N GLY A 334 -7.10 27.44 9.93
CA GLY A 334 -8.17 28.21 9.32
C GLY A 334 -8.31 29.59 9.96
N ILE A 335 -7.37 30.50 9.69
CA ILE A 335 -7.54 31.98 9.78
C ILE A 335 -8.28 32.46 11.02
N ASN A 336 -7.61 32.59 12.16
CA ASN A 336 -7.97 33.59 13.16
C ASN A 336 -6.78 34.51 13.42
N LYS A 337 -7.01 35.80 13.17
CA LYS A 337 -6.06 36.87 13.40
C LYS A 337 -5.94 37.15 14.93
N THR A 338 -5.17 36.33 15.62
CA THR A 338 -4.70 36.71 16.94
C THR A 338 -3.42 37.50 16.77
N GLN A 339 -3.41 38.74 17.12
CA GLN A 339 -2.20 39.57 17.20
C GLN A 339 -1.23 38.93 18.21
N ILE A 340 -0.19 38.31 17.71
CA ILE A 340 0.94 37.86 18.52
C ILE A 340 1.96 39.00 18.49
N ILE A 341 2.25 39.58 19.62
CA ILE A 341 3.34 40.56 19.76
C ILE A 341 4.65 39.80 19.54
N ILE A 342 5.33 40.07 18.41
CA ILE A 342 6.62 39.54 18.10
C ILE A 342 7.68 40.44 18.69
N GLU A 343 8.52 39.90 19.56
CA GLU A 343 9.67 40.64 20.09
C GLU A 343 10.69 40.85 18.97
N LYS A 344 11.32 42.03 18.96
CA LYS A 344 12.34 42.42 18.01
C LYS A 344 13.46 41.38 17.96
N GLY A 345 13.73 40.78 16.81
CA GLY A 345 14.74 39.72 16.62
C GLY A 345 14.21 38.27 16.65
N THR A 346 12.92 38.07 16.78
CA THR A 346 12.30 36.76 16.69
C THR A 346 12.60 36.12 15.32
N THR A 347 13.00 34.86 15.29
CA THR A 347 13.34 34.12 14.07
C THR A 347 12.35 33.00 13.78
N CYS A 348 12.12 32.72 12.50
CA CYS A 348 11.38 31.56 12.06
C CYS A 348 12.10 30.26 12.50
N SER A 349 11.40 29.41 13.22
CA SER A 349 11.95 28.16 13.73
C SER A 349 12.43 27.22 12.65
N LYS A 350 11.83 27.27 11.44
CA LYS A 350 12.18 26.41 10.31
C LYS A 350 13.32 26.98 9.45
N CYS A 351 13.17 28.20 8.91
CA CYS A 351 14.13 28.77 7.97
C CYS A 351 15.11 29.78 8.58
N LYS A 352 15.00 30.07 9.91
CA LYS A 352 15.85 30.99 10.68
C LYS A 352 15.81 32.46 10.24
N LYS A 353 14.90 32.81 9.31
CA LYS A 353 14.72 34.20 8.89
C LYS A 353 14.25 35.05 10.08
N ILE A 354 14.83 36.22 10.27
CA ILE A 354 14.35 37.23 11.23
C ILE A 354 13.02 37.76 10.74
N LEU A 355 12.06 37.85 11.65
CA LEU A 355 10.70 38.29 11.37
C LEU A 355 10.59 39.79 11.59
N THR A 356 10.02 40.52 10.63
CA THR A 356 9.85 41.98 10.68
C THR A 356 8.41 42.33 11.00
N GLU A 357 8.18 43.53 11.58
CA GLU A 357 6.86 44.05 11.92
C GLU A 357 5.91 44.14 10.71
N GLU A 358 6.43 44.35 9.48
CA GLU A 358 5.64 44.37 8.25
C GLU A 358 5.13 42.97 7.87
N GLU A 359 5.89 41.90 8.17
CA GLU A 359 5.44 40.53 7.99
C GLU A 359 4.36 40.15 9.01
N ASP A 360 4.29 40.83 10.12
CA ASP A 360 3.33 40.59 11.19
C ASP A 360 1.90 41.01 10.80
N GLN A 361 1.74 42.10 10.04
CA GLN A 361 0.42 42.58 9.61
C GLN A 361 -0.27 41.68 8.58
N HIS A 362 0.47 40.81 7.87
CA HIS A 362 -0.03 39.94 6.80
C HIS A 362 0.30 38.44 6.97
N SER A 363 0.88 38.05 8.08
CA SER A 363 1.38 36.69 8.33
C SER A 363 0.47 35.95 9.29
N THR A 364 0.13 34.71 8.94
CA THR A 364 -0.51 33.77 9.86
C THR A 364 0.60 33.05 10.63
N TRP A 365 0.71 33.34 11.92
CA TRP A 365 1.68 32.72 12.81
C TRP A 365 1.04 31.52 13.50
N ILE A 366 1.73 30.39 13.53
CA ILE A 366 1.34 29.24 14.36
C ILE A 366 2.23 29.29 15.59
N ASN A 367 1.65 29.61 16.75
CA ASN A 367 2.31 29.52 18.03
C ASN A 367 1.97 28.16 18.65
N ILE A 368 2.88 27.22 18.52
CA ILE A 368 2.73 25.90 19.15
C ILE A 368 3.32 26.01 20.56
N HIS A 369 2.47 26.10 21.56
CA HIS A 369 2.88 25.98 22.95
C HIS A 369 3.21 24.52 23.27
N THR A 370 4.46 24.16 23.16
CA THR A 370 4.98 23.06 23.99
C THR A 370 5.28 23.63 25.36
N ASN A 371 5.11 22.89 26.43
CA ASN A 371 5.30 23.37 27.80
C ASN A 371 6.63 24.10 28.09
N LYS A 372 7.55 24.22 27.13
CA LYS A 372 8.85 24.90 27.26
C LYS A 372 9.36 25.64 26.01
N SER A 373 8.71 25.60 24.86
CA SER A 373 9.16 26.32 23.66
C SER A 373 8.02 26.81 22.78
N LYS A 374 8.13 28.05 22.31
CA LYS A 374 7.25 28.64 21.31
C LYS A 374 7.85 28.36 19.93
N THR A 375 7.14 27.67 19.03
CA THR A 375 7.55 27.53 17.65
C THR A 375 6.85 28.59 16.81
N ILE A 376 7.60 29.50 16.21
CA ILE A 376 7.10 30.57 15.35
C ILE A 376 7.57 30.31 13.93
N LEU A 377 6.65 30.33 12.97
CA LEU A 377 6.94 30.06 11.56
C LEU A 377 6.58 31.29 10.70
N CYS A 378 7.42 31.63 9.73
CA CYS A 378 7.12 32.68 8.75
C CYS A 378 6.08 32.21 7.72
N LYS A 379 5.43 33.18 7.07
CA LYS A 379 4.37 32.95 6.06
C LYS A 379 4.78 31.96 4.96
N SER A 380 6.03 32.02 4.51
CA SER A 380 6.57 31.11 3.47
C SER A 380 6.66 29.68 3.99
N CYS A 381 7.11 29.48 5.22
CA CYS A 381 7.17 28.17 5.83
C CYS A 381 5.79 27.58 6.13
N ILE A 382 4.81 28.42 6.49
CA ILE A 382 3.41 28.00 6.67
C ILE A 382 2.77 27.61 5.33
N LYS A 383 3.03 28.39 4.24
CA LYS A 383 2.56 28.03 2.89
C LYS A 383 3.14 26.72 2.39
N TYR A 384 4.38 26.43 2.74
CA TYR A 384 5.02 25.17 2.39
C TYR A 384 4.37 23.97 3.11
N LEU A 385 4.00 24.14 4.39
CA LEU A 385 3.27 23.13 5.15
C LEU A 385 1.83 22.91 4.65
N LYS A 386 1.26 23.88 3.91
CA LYS A 386 -0.08 23.76 3.30
C LYS A 386 -0.05 23.06 1.94
N LYS A 387 1.13 22.90 1.31
CA LYS A 387 1.30 22.29 -0.01
C LYS A 387 1.89 20.86 0.05
N THR A 388 2.45 20.48 1.18
CA THR A 388 2.89 19.11 1.49
C THR A 388 1.87 18.41 2.36
#